data_328cb9c3673a821b6d81ab4712f0d158
#
_entry.id   328cb9c3673a821b6d81ab4712f0d158
#
_cell.length_a   1.000
_cell.length_b   1.000
_cell.length_c   1.000
_cell.angle_alpha   90.00
_cell.angle_beta   90.00
_cell.angle_gamma   90.00
#
_symmetry.space_group_name_H-M   'P 1'
#
loop_
_entity.id
_entity.type
_entity.pdbx_description
1 polymer ?
#
loop_
_entity_poly.entity_id
_entity_poly.type
_entity_poly.pdbx_seq_one_letter_code
_entity_poly.pdbx_strand_id
1 'polypeptide(L)'
;MRRTLSIWVENRSGELSRIVGLFAARGYNIESLTVADTLQRNISLVTVVTTGTDHAIEQIVKRVDKQVCVLKALDVTDLRHAEREIAVVSVKLNVGPALREVLQLVARNRLKLVDVSQDTLTLEATGDCAAINEIIALLSSLGIRDIVRSGAVAVADLPPRAAGQEALHPAMNLGSAVPGFSDSASKAEL
;
A
#
# COMPACT_ATOMS: atom_id res chain seq x y z
N MET A 1 -9.92 11.52 -11.27
CA MET A 1 -10.06 11.03 -9.88
C MET A 1 -8.89 10.10 -9.55
N ARG A 2 -8.43 10.09 -8.27
CA ARG A 2 -7.43 9.12 -7.80
C ARG A 2 -8.06 7.72 -7.75
N ARG A 3 -7.36 6.72 -8.24
CA ARG A 3 -7.81 5.32 -8.26
C ARG A 3 -6.71 4.40 -7.76
N THR A 4 -7.10 3.40 -6.99
CA THR A 4 -6.20 2.41 -6.42
C THR A 4 -6.51 1.04 -7.04
N LEU A 5 -5.51 0.48 -7.71
CA LEU A 5 -5.61 -0.78 -8.44
C LEU A 5 -4.80 -1.86 -7.72
N SER A 6 -5.37 -3.04 -7.56
CA SER A 6 -4.69 -4.24 -7.07
C SER A 6 -4.52 -5.24 -8.22
N ILE A 7 -3.28 -5.65 -8.46
CA ILE A 7 -2.92 -6.53 -9.59
C ILE A 7 -2.12 -7.70 -9.04
N TRP A 8 -2.65 -8.90 -9.17
CA TRP A 8 -1.94 -10.15 -8.87
C TRP A 8 -1.20 -10.60 -10.10
N VAL A 9 0.10 -10.78 -10.00
CA VAL A 9 0.99 -11.07 -11.13
C VAL A 9 1.96 -12.20 -10.78
N GLU A 10 2.34 -13.00 -11.77
CA GLU A 10 3.42 -13.96 -11.61
C GLU A 10 4.73 -13.24 -11.25
N ASN A 11 5.40 -13.68 -10.18
CA ASN A 11 6.68 -13.12 -9.75
C ASN A 11 7.80 -13.66 -10.65
N ARG A 12 7.93 -13.08 -11.85
CA ARG A 12 8.98 -13.37 -12.82
C ARG A 12 9.69 -12.08 -13.25
N SER A 13 10.96 -12.22 -13.59
CA SER A 13 11.74 -11.08 -14.10
C SER A 13 11.10 -10.47 -15.35
N GLY A 14 10.96 -9.13 -15.34
CA GLY A 14 10.42 -8.35 -16.46
C GLY A 14 8.90 -8.13 -16.44
N GLU A 15 8.12 -8.87 -15.65
CA GLU A 15 6.66 -8.74 -15.68
C GLU A 15 6.18 -7.40 -15.13
N LEU A 16 6.82 -6.89 -14.07
CA LEU A 16 6.54 -5.55 -13.57
C LEU A 16 6.78 -4.48 -14.66
N SER A 17 7.86 -4.61 -15.43
CA SER A 17 8.17 -3.68 -16.52
C SER A 17 7.10 -3.67 -17.61
N ARG A 18 6.49 -4.82 -17.90
CA ARG A 18 5.37 -4.92 -18.85
C ARG A 18 4.14 -4.18 -18.33
N ILE A 19 3.80 -4.36 -17.05
CA ILE A 19 2.66 -3.66 -16.44
C ILE A 19 2.89 -2.15 -16.48
N VAL A 20 4.05 -1.67 -15.99
CA VAL A 20 4.38 -0.24 -16.00
C VAL A 20 4.39 0.31 -17.43
N GLY A 21 4.89 -0.46 -18.40
CA GLY A 21 4.89 -0.11 -19.82
C GLY A 21 3.48 0.12 -20.39
N LEU A 22 2.45 -0.60 -19.93
CA LEU A 22 1.06 -0.38 -20.35
C LEU A 22 0.52 0.97 -19.89
N PHE A 23 0.86 1.40 -18.67
CA PHE A 23 0.50 2.73 -18.17
C PHE A 23 1.22 3.83 -18.96
N ALA A 24 2.55 3.68 -19.13
CA ALA A 24 3.38 4.64 -19.87
C ALA A 24 2.95 4.81 -21.32
N ALA A 25 2.68 3.71 -22.04
CA ALA A 25 2.26 3.72 -23.43
C ALA A 25 0.93 4.45 -23.69
N ARG A 26 0.16 4.73 -22.65
CA ARG A 26 -1.13 5.42 -22.70
C ARG A 26 -1.13 6.78 -22.02
N GLY A 27 0.03 7.21 -21.52
CA GLY A 27 0.16 8.47 -20.81
C GLY A 27 -0.53 8.49 -19.44
N TYR A 28 -0.79 7.33 -18.83
CA TYR A 28 -1.30 7.28 -17.46
C TYR A 28 -0.16 7.55 -16.48
N ASN A 29 -0.37 8.52 -15.60
CA ASN A 29 0.57 8.78 -14.53
C ASN A 29 0.40 7.77 -13.39
N ILE A 30 1.50 7.20 -12.93
CA ILE A 30 1.56 6.37 -11.72
C ILE A 30 2.01 7.27 -10.57
N GLU A 31 1.12 7.53 -9.61
CA GLU A 31 1.44 8.32 -8.42
C GLU A 31 2.21 7.50 -7.38
N SER A 32 1.86 6.22 -7.27
CA SER A 32 2.47 5.29 -6.33
C SER A 32 2.43 3.88 -6.91
N LEU A 33 3.50 3.13 -6.70
CA LEU A 33 3.65 1.74 -7.09
C LEU A 33 4.29 0.96 -5.95
N THR A 34 3.60 -0.06 -5.48
CA THR A 34 4.11 -0.96 -4.44
C THR A 34 4.02 -2.39 -4.93
N VAL A 35 5.06 -3.17 -4.72
CA VAL A 35 5.12 -4.58 -5.09
C VAL A 35 5.57 -5.39 -3.89
N ALA A 36 4.83 -6.43 -3.57
CA ALA A 36 5.19 -7.35 -2.49
C ALA A 36 4.79 -8.78 -2.85
N ASP A 37 5.53 -9.74 -2.31
CA ASP A 37 5.18 -11.15 -2.41
C ASP A 37 3.90 -11.44 -1.64
N THR A 38 3.13 -12.40 -2.13
CA THR A 38 1.94 -12.90 -1.45
C THR A 38 2.26 -14.18 -0.68
N LEU A 39 1.28 -14.71 0.06
CA LEU A 39 1.42 -16.02 0.70
C LEU A 39 1.59 -17.18 -0.31
N GLN A 40 1.20 -16.97 -1.56
CA GLN A 40 1.39 -17.93 -2.63
C GLN A 40 2.76 -17.72 -3.28
N ARG A 41 3.54 -18.80 -3.35
CA ARG A 41 4.83 -18.77 -4.05
C ARG A 41 4.66 -18.35 -5.50
N ASN A 42 5.59 -17.54 -5.99
CA ASN A 42 5.63 -17.04 -7.37
C ASN A 42 4.48 -16.08 -7.76
N ILE A 43 3.75 -15.54 -6.80
CA ILE A 43 2.74 -14.51 -7.04
C ILE A 43 3.08 -13.28 -6.22
N SER A 44 3.13 -12.13 -6.88
CA SER A 44 3.27 -10.83 -6.24
C SER A 44 1.97 -10.02 -6.39
N LEU A 45 1.68 -9.21 -5.38
CA LEU A 45 0.65 -8.19 -5.42
C LEU A 45 1.29 -6.85 -5.79
N VAL A 46 0.81 -6.26 -6.86
CA VAL A 46 1.18 -4.91 -7.29
C VAL A 46 0.03 -3.98 -6.95
N THR A 47 0.26 -2.99 -6.10
CA THR A 47 -0.69 -1.92 -5.84
C THR A 47 -0.27 -0.69 -6.61
N VAL A 48 -1.13 -0.20 -7.49
CA VAL A 48 -0.89 0.98 -8.33
C VAL A 48 -1.89 2.06 -7.95
N VAL A 49 -1.38 3.24 -7.62
CA VAL A 49 -2.20 4.44 -7.48
C VAL A 49 -2.00 5.30 -8.73
N THR A 50 -3.09 5.65 -9.38
CA THR A 50 -3.08 6.45 -10.61
C THR A 50 -4.23 7.45 -10.62
N THR A 51 -4.17 8.44 -11.50
CA THR A 51 -5.25 9.39 -11.73
C THR A 51 -5.79 9.27 -13.15
N GLY A 52 -7.10 9.37 -13.27
CA GLY A 52 -7.75 9.28 -14.58
C GLY A 52 -9.27 9.46 -14.52
N THR A 53 -9.89 9.44 -15.69
CA THR A 53 -11.35 9.32 -15.80
C THR A 53 -11.76 7.87 -15.61
N ASP A 54 -12.98 7.61 -15.20
CA ASP A 54 -13.51 6.26 -14.95
C ASP A 54 -13.35 5.36 -16.18
N HIS A 55 -13.68 5.91 -17.37
CA HIS A 55 -13.49 5.19 -18.64
C HIS A 55 -12.02 4.82 -18.90
N ALA A 56 -11.10 5.74 -18.63
CA ALA A 56 -9.67 5.49 -18.83
C ALA A 56 -9.16 4.38 -17.88
N ILE A 57 -9.59 4.42 -16.62
CA ILE A 57 -9.24 3.41 -15.61
C ILE A 57 -9.82 2.04 -15.97
N GLU A 58 -11.08 1.98 -16.36
CA GLU A 58 -11.70 0.74 -16.83
C GLU A 58 -10.93 0.11 -18.00
N GLN A 59 -10.50 0.93 -18.95
CA GLN A 59 -9.72 0.47 -20.10
C GLN A 59 -8.34 -0.05 -19.70
N ILE A 60 -7.64 0.60 -18.77
CA ILE A 60 -6.32 0.12 -18.34
C ILE A 60 -6.45 -1.17 -17.52
N VAL A 61 -7.42 -1.27 -16.62
CA VAL A 61 -7.68 -2.49 -15.85
C VAL A 61 -7.96 -3.67 -16.78
N LYS A 62 -8.87 -3.52 -17.76
CA LYS A 62 -9.18 -4.55 -18.76
C LYS A 62 -7.95 -4.99 -19.59
N ARG A 63 -7.02 -4.08 -19.85
CA ARG A 63 -5.79 -4.39 -20.60
C ARG A 63 -4.76 -5.10 -19.76
N VAL A 64 -4.58 -4.65 -18.52
CA VAL A 64 -3.69 -5.29 -17.55
C VAL A 64 -4.18 -6.71 -17.28
N ASP A 65 -5.47 -6.90 -17.06
CA ASP A 65 -6.09 -8.20 -16.80
C ASP A 65 -5.95 -9.21 -17.96
N LYS A 66 -5.76 -8.71 -19.19
CA LYS A 66 -5.49 -9.54 -20.38
C LYS A 66 -4.03 -9.96 -20.54
N GLN A 67 -3.10 -9.49 -19.70
CA GLN A 67 -1.71 -9.91 -19.77
C GLN A 67 -1.56 -11.35 -19.28
N VAL A 68 -0.75 -12.13 -19.98
CA VAL A 68 -0.54 -13.56 -19.66
C VAL A 68 0.00 -13.76 -18.24
N CYS A 69 0.83 -12.82 -17.78
CA CYS A 69 1.43 -12.85 -16.44
C CYS A 69 0.49 -12.37 -15.32
N VAL A 70 -0.66 -11.78 -15.67
CA VAL A 70 -1.61 -11.22 -14.70
C VAL A 70 -2.70 -12.25 -14.40
N LEU A 71 -2.80 -12.62 -13.13
CA LEU A 71 -3.84 -13.51 -12.66
C LEU A 71 -5.18 -12.79 -12.45
N LYS A 72 -5.09 -11.53 -12.01
CA LYS A 72 -6.25 -10.68 -11.78
C LYS A 72 -5.83 -9.22 -11.65
N ALA A 73 -6.63 -8.30 -12.18
CA ALA A 73 -6.53 -6.87 -11.95
C ALA A 73 -7.89 -6.31 -11.49
N LEU A 74 -7.88 -5.49 -10.43
CA LEU A 74 -9.09 -4.89 -9.87
C LEU A 74 -8.87 -3.42 -9.56
N ASP A 75 -9.86 -2.59 -9.85
CA ASP A 75 -10.02 -1.29 -9.22
C ASP A 75 -10.69 -1.51 -7.85
N VAL A 76 -9.98 -1.20 -6.78
CA VAL A 76 -10.46 -1.39 -5.40
C VAL A 76 -11.00 -0.10 -4.78
N THR A 77 -10.94 1.00 -5.51
CA THR A 77 -11.30 2.34 -5.01
C THR A 77 -12.71 2.40 -4.42
N ASP A 78 -13.68 1.85 -5.14
CA ASP A 78 -15.10 1.87 -4.76
C ASP A 78 -15.50 0.64 -3.91
N LEU A 79 -14.57 -0.28 -3.67
CA LEU A 79 -14.77 -1.42 -2.78
C LEU A 79 -14.44 -1.04 -1.34
N ARG A 80 -15.05 -1.77 -0.38
CA ARG A 80 -14.59 -1.69 1.00
C ARG A 80 -13.16 -2.22 1.06
N HIS A 81 -12.20 -1.35 1.32
CA HIS A 81 -10.79 -1.70 1.41
C HIS A 81 -10.11 -0.95 2.55
N ALA A 82 -8.99 -1.50 3.01
CA ALA A 82 -8.07 -0.80 3.89
C ALA A 82 -6.84 -0.39 3.08
N GLU A 83 -6.55 0.91 3.03
CA GLU A 83 -5.34 1.45 2.42
C GLU A 83 -4.41 1.94 3.52
N ARG A 84 -3.12 1.64 3.40
CA ARG A 84 -2.08 2.13 4.32
C ARG A 84 -0.83 2.51 3.55
N GLU A 85 -0.16 3.51 4.10
CA GLU A 85 1.11 4.02 3.61
C GLU A 85 1.97 4.37 4.84
N ILE A 86 3.29 4.28 4.68
CA ILE A 86 4.26 4.74 5.67
C ILE A 86 5.00 5.94 5.10
N ALA A 87 5.14 6.98 5.91
CA ALA A 87 6.03 8.11 5.63
C ALA A 87 7.10 8.21 6.73
N VAL A 88 8.35 8.35 6.32
CA VAL A 88 9.47 8.67 7.21
C VAL A 88 9.87 10.11 6.92
N VAL A 89 9.78 10.96 7.94
CA VAL A 89 9.98 12.41 7.82
C VAL A 89 11.07 12.85 8.76
N SER A 90 12.08 13.51 8.23
CA SER A 90 13.13 14.14 9.01
C SER A 90 12.85 15.66 9.13
N VAL A 91 12.71 16.13 10.36
CA VAL A 91 12.48 17.54 10.67
C VAL A 91 13.69 18.13 11.41
N LYS A 92 13.92 19.43 11.28
CA LYS A 92 14.96 20.11 12.01
C LYS A 92 14.65 20.14 13.49
N LEU A 93 15.60 19.72 14.30
CA LEU A 93 15.50 19.78 15.76
C LEU A 93 15.98 21.17 16.22
N ASN A 94 15.05 22.08 16.47
CA ASN A 94 15.35 23.35 17.13
C ASN A 94 15.18 23.16 18.64
N VAL A 95 16.26 23.27 19.37
CA VAL A 95 16.22 23.19 20.85
C VAL A 95 15.46 24.40 21.39
N GLY A 96 14.41 24.16 22.18
CA GLY A 96 13.60 25.23 22.76
C GLY A 96 12.08 24.96 22.64
N PRO A 97 11.24 26.01 22.51
CA PRO A 97 9.77 25.86 22.40
C PRO A 97 9.33 24.95 21.28
N ALA A 98 10.02 24.97 20.13
CA ALA A 98 9.72 24.15 18.97
C ALA A 98 9.82 22.66 19.26
N LEU A 99 10.76 22.21 20.08
CA LEU A 99 10.85 20.79 20.48
C LEU A 99 9.58 20.34 21.21
N ARG A 100 9.02 21.18 22.08
CA ARG A 100 7.78 20.85 22.79
C ARG A 100 6.60 20.71 21.84
N GLU A 101 6.50 21.56 20.82
CA GLU A 101 5.50 21.46 19.77
C GLU A 101 5.63 20.15 18.98
N VAL A 102 6.84 19.79 18.58
CA VAL A 102 7.08 18.51 17.87
C VAL A 102 6.64 17.34 18.74
N LEU A 103 7.04 17.30 20.00
CA LEU A 103 6.66 16.19 20.89
C LEU A 103 5.15 16.12 21.13
N GLN A 104 4.46 17.25 21.19
CA GLN A 104 2.99 17.29 21.27
C GLN A 104 2.35 16.77 19.98
N LEU A 105 2.86 17.14 18.80
CA LEU A 105 2.41 16.62 17.51
C LEU A 105 2.65 15.11 17.39
N VAL A 106 3.81 14.63 17.83
CA VAL A 106 4.15 13.20 17.87
C VAL A 106 3.11 12.44 18.71
N ALA A 107 2.83 12.90 19.94
CA ALA A 107 1.89 12.24 20.83
C ALA A 107 0.44 12.31 20.31
N ARG A 108 0.02 13.46 19.78
CA ARG A 108 -1.34 13.71 19.31
C ARG A 108 -1.68 12.90 18.05
N ASN A 109 -0.72 12.80 17.11
CA ASN A 109 -0.91 12.13 15.84
C ASN A 109 -0.38 10.69 15.81
N ARG A 110 0.00 10.16 16.98
CA ARG A 110 0.55 8.79 17.12
C ARG A 110 1.75 8.53 16.20
N LEU A 111 2.58 9.55 16.00
CA LEU A 111 3.81 9.39 15.24
C LEU A 111 4.81 8.58 16.07
N LYS A 112 5.61 7.78 15.38
CA LYS A 112 6.68 7.02 16.04
C LYS A 112 8.00 7.75 15.86
N LEU A 113 8.70 7.96 16.97
CA LEU A 113 10.05 8.48 16.94
C LEU A 113 11.00 7.36 16.53
N VAL A 114 11.67 7.55 15.39
CA VAL A 114 12.61 6.57 14.82
C VAL A 114 14.03 6.88 15.25
N ASP A 115 14.45 8.15 15.14
CA ASP A 115 15.80 8.58 15.46
C ASP A 115 15.84 10.02 15.95
N VAL A 116 16.82 10.31 16.82
CA VAL A 116 17.11 11.65 17.34
C VAL A 116 18.60 11.92 17.18
N SER A 117 18.92 12.85 16.32
CA SER A 117 20.30 13.36 16.14
C SER A 117 20.46 14.73 16.77
N GLN A 118 21.64 15.34 16.70
CA GLN A 118 21.90 16.64 17.32
C GLN A 118 21.02 17.77 16.78
N ASP A 119 20.71 17.73 15.46
CA ASP A 119 19.98 18.76 14.73
C ASP A 119 18.74 18.26 13.97
N THR A 120 18.41 16.97 14.13
CA THR A 120 17.37 16.31 13.33
C THR A 120 16.57 15.32 14.17
N LEU A 121 15.26 15.31 13.96
CA LEU A 121 14.32 14.35 14.51
C LEU A 121 13.68 13.59 13.36
N THR A 122 13.79 12.26 13.38
CA THR A 122 13.18 11.39 12.36
C THR A 122 11.93 10.73 12.92
N LEU A 123 10.82 10.94 12.23
CA LEU A 123 9.48 10.50 12.60
C LEU A 123 8.93 9.53 11.57
N GLU A 124 8.25 8.49 12.03
CA GLU A 124 7.46 7.58 11.22
C GLU A 124 5.97 7.89 11.41
N ALA A 125 5.26 8.03 10.30
CA ALA A 125 3.81 8.16 10.25
C ALA A 125 3.23 7.01 9.43
N THR A 126 2.12 6.43 9.90
CA THR A 126 1.38 5.39 9.19
C THR A 126 -0.09 5.76 9.13
N GLY A 127 -0.66 5.72 7.94
CA GLY A 127 -2.07 6.09 7.72
C GLY A 127 -2.51 5.83 6.28
N ASP A 128 -3.69 6.28 5.93
CA ASP A 128 -4.08 6.44 4.53
C ASP A 128 -3.41 7.68 3.92
N CYS A 129 -3.53 7.85 2.61
CA CYS A 129 -2.90 8.95 1.90
C CYS A 129 -3.34 10.33 2.43
N ALA A 130 -4.60 10.48 2.85
CA ALA A 130 -5.12 11.75 3.36
C ALA A 130 -4.48 12.08 4.72
N ALA A 131 -4.47 11.11 5.64
CA ALA A 131 -3.85 11.27 6.96
C ALA A 131 -2.34 11.57 6.85
N ILE A 132 -1.63 10.89 5.95
CA ILE A 132 -0.21 11.17 5.71
C ILE A 132 0.00 12.59 5.19
N ASN A 133 -0.83 13.04 4.25
CA ASN A 133 -0.74 14.42 3.72
C ASN A 133 -1.01 15.47 4.81
N GLU A 134 -1.99 15.24 5.68
CA GLU A 134 -2.26 16.11 6.83
C GLU A 134 -1.06 16.19 7.78
N ILE A 135 -0.46 15.05 8.11
CA ILE A 135 0.73 15.00 8.97
C ILE A 135 1.88 15.76 8.34
N ILE A 136 2.13 15.57 7.04
CA ILE A 136 3.19 16.28 6.31
C ILE A 136 2.93 17.79 6.33
N ALA A 137 1.69 18.22 6.12
CA ALA A 137 1.32 19.63 6.19
C ALA A 137 1.59 20.24 7.57
N LEU A 138 1.26 19.50 8.65
CA LEU A 138 1.56 19.91 10.02
C LEU A 138 3.07 20.00 10.29
N LEU A 139 3.84 19.01 9.83
CA LEU A 139 5.30 18.98 10.01
C LEU A 139 6.02 20.00 9.14
N SER A 140 5.43 20.49 8.06
CA SER A 140 6.04 21.48 7.16
C SER A 140 6.36 22.79 7.87
N SER A 141 5.54 23.20 8.85
CA SER A 141 5.78 24.40 9.68
C SER A 141 7.05 24.30 10.53
N LEU A 142 7.50 23.07 10.83
CA LEU A 142 8.67 22.79 11.67
C LEU A 142 9.98 22.72 10.86
N GLY A 143 9.88 22.77 9.54
CA GLY A 143 11.02 22.69 8.62
C GLY A 143 11.41 21.25 8.32
N ILE A 144 10.69 20.63 7.39
CA ILE A 144 11.04 19.30 6.85
C ILE A 144 12.38 19.40 6.15
N ARG A 145 13.30 18.49 6.49
CA ARG A 145 14.60 18.34 5.86
C ARG A 145 14.56 17.31 4.74
N ASP A 146 13.86 16.19 5.01
CA ASP A 146 13.72 15.10 4.06
C ASP A 146 12.43 14.32 4.34
N ILE A 147 11.88 13.69 3.30
CA ILE A 147 10.71 12.84 3.39
C ILE A 147 10.79 11.69 2.39
N VAL A 148 10.52 10.49 2.88
CA VAL A 148 10.38 9.28 2.07
C VAL A 148 9.03 8.63 2.35
N ARG A 149 8.34 8.20 1.28
CA ARG A 149 7.05 7.52 1.34
C ARG A 149 7.15 6.14 0.71
N SER A 150 6.50 5.15 1.32
CA SER A 150 6.48 3.78 0.81
C SER A 150 5.62 3.62 -0.45
N GLY A 151 4.67 4.52 -0.64
CA GLY A 151 3.52 4.26 -1.50
C GLY A 151 2.44 3.44 -0.79
N ALA A 152 1.25 3.39 -1.39
CA ALA A 152 0.09 2.76 -0.81
C ALA A 152 0.13 1.23 -0.97
N VAL A 153 -0.28 0.51 0.09
CA VAL A 153 -0.72 -0.88 0.03
C VAL A 153 -2.21 -0.93 0.30
N ALA A 154 -2.95 -1.77 -0.42
CA ALA A 154 -4.39 -1.88 -0.26
C ALA A 154 -4.84 -3.34 -0.15
N VAL A 155 -5.74 -3.60 0.82
CA VAL A 155 -6.41 -4.89 0.98
C VAL A 155 -7.90 -4.66 0.86
N ALA A 156 -8.52 -5.23 -0.18
CA ALA A 156 -9.96 -5.14 -0.39
C ALA A 156 -10.68 -6.32 0.27
N ASP A 157 -11.84 -6.03 0.86
CA ASP A 157 -12.78 -7.02 1.35
C ASP A 157 -13.56 -7.58 0.14
N LEU A 158 -12.96 -8.60 -0.49
CA LEU A 158 -13.60 -9.26 -1.62
C LEU A 158 -14.74 -10.15 -1.10
N PRO A 159 -15.94 -10.07 -1.67
CA PRO A 159 -17.03 -10.96 -1.28
C PRO A 159 -16.59 -12.42 -1.44
N PRO A 160 -17.02 -13.32 -0.53
CA PRO A 160 -16.75 -14.74 -0.67
C PRO A 160 -17.25 -15.19 -2.05
N ARG A 161 -16.43 -15.95 -2.75
CA ARG A 161 -16.77 -16.49 -4.07
C ARG A 161 -18.09 -17.25 -3.99
N ALA A 162 -19.01 -16.96 -4.89
CA ALA A 162 -20.19 -17.80 -5.09
C ALA A 162 -19.70 -19.22 -5.44
N ALA A 163 -20.24 -20.21 -4.72
CA ALA A 163 -19.94 -21.62 -4.98
C ALA A 163 -20.30 -21.95 -6.44
N GLY A 164 -19.30 -22.28 -7.26
CA GLY A 164 -19.48 -22.58 -8.69
C GLY A 164 -18.66 -21.76 -9.68
N GLN A 165 -18.01 -20.67 -9.25
CA GLN A 165 -17.02 -20.02 -10.11
C GLN A 165 -15.67 -20.72 -9.99
N GLU A 166 -15.32 -21.49 -11.01
CA GLU A 166 -13.98 -22.06 -11.15
C GLU A 166 -12.92 -20.99 -10.95
N ALA A 167 -11.85 -21.34 -10.24
CA ALA A 167 -10.70 -20.47 -10.09
C ALA A 167 -10.22 -20.08 -11.49
N LEU A 168 -10.30 -18.80 -11.86
CA LEU A 168 -9.75 -18.27 -13.12
C LEU A 168 -8.28 -18.65 -13.29
N HIS A 169 -7.64 -19.07 -12.21
CA HIS A 169 -6.32 -19.71 -12.21
C HIS A 169 -6.21 -20.63 -10.99
N PRO A 170 -5.69 -21.89 -11.13
CA PRO A 170 -5.55 -22.84 -10.02
C PRO A 170 -4.74 -22.29 -8.83
N ALA A 171 -3.92 -21.28 -9.05
CA ALA A 171 -3.12 -20.59 -8.02
C ALA A 171 -3.92 -19.66 -7.08
N MET A 172 -5.19 -19.35 -7.38
CA MET A 172 -6.02 -18.47 -6.55
C MET A 172 -6.87 -19.17 -5.49
N ASN A 173 -6.60 -20.45 -5.21
CA ASN A 173 -7.30 -21.16 -4.15
C ASN A 173 -6.75 -20.77 -2.77
N LEU A 174 -7.22 -19.66 -2.23
CA LEU A 174 -6.84 -19.11 -0.91
C LEU A 174 -7.42 -19.94 0.27
N GLY A 175 -8.06 -21.06 0.01
CA GLY A 175 -8.90 -21.79 0.98
C GLY A 175 -8.28 -23.02 1.66
N SER A 176 -7.02 -23.36 1.39
CA SER A 176 -6.44 -24.51 2.10
C SER A 176 -4.92 -24.40 2.24
N ALA A 177 -4.49 -24.41 3.48
CA ALA A 177 -3.13 -24.57 3.96
C ALA A 177 -2.33 -23.28 4.17
N VAL A 178 -2.56 -22.63 5.31
CA VAL A 178 -1.48 -22.05 6.08
C VAL A 178 -0.90 -23.18 6.95
N PRO A 179 0.24 -23.80 6.63
CA PRO A 179 0.88 -24.73 7.53
C PRO A 179 1.55 -23.89 8.63
N GLY A 180 1.01 -23.96 9.86
CA GLY A 180 1.73 -23.43 11.02
C GLY A 180 0.98 -22.49 11.95
N PHE A 181 -0.34 -22.31 11.84
CA PHE A 181 -1.12 -21.72 12.93
C PHE A 181 -1.84 -22.87 13.68
N SER A 182 -1.11 -23.55 14.55
CA SER A 182 -1.73 -24.44 15.54
C SER A 182 -2.38 -23.57 16.61
N ASP A 183 -3.67 -23.72 16.73
CA ASP A 183 -4.51 -23.22 17.81
C ASP A 183 -4.00 -23.80 19.15
N SER A 184 -3.13 -23.05 19.85
CA SER A 184 -2.66 -23.39 21.21
C SER A 184 -3.46 -22.65 22.28
N ALA A 185 -4.78 -22.56 22.10
CA ALA A 185 -5.67 -22.02 23.08
C ALA A 185 -6.79 -23.02 23.42
N SER A 186 -6.44 -24.21 23.93
CA SER A 186 -7.38 -25.05 24.65
C SER A 186 -6.64 -26.17 25.40
N LYS A 187 -6.14 -25.85 26.59
CA LYS A 187 -5.98 -26.77 27.71
C LYS A 187 -5.31 -26.01 28.87
N ALA A 188 -6.14 -25.35 29.65
CA ALA A 188 -5.87 -25.02 31.03
C ALA A 188 -7.18 -25.22 31.81
N GLU A 189 -7.52 -26.49 32.00
CA GLU A 189 -8.38 -26.96 33.09
C GLU A 189 -7.70 -28.20 33.65
N LEU A 190 -7.21 -28.02 34.84
CA LEU A 190 -7.21 -28.86 36.03
C LEU A 190 -6.07 -28.45 36.96
#